data_9dc6c7b94a96c8a3f5aed08fe72cb63e
#
_entry.id   9dc6c7b94a96c8a3f5aed08fe72cb63e
#
_cell.length_a   1.000
_cell.length_b   1.000
_cell.length_c   1.000
_cell.angle_alpha   90.00
_cell.angle_beta   90.00
_cell.angle_gamma   90.00
#
_symmetry.space_group_name_H-M   'P 1'
#
loop_
_entity.id
_entity.type
_entity.pdbx_description
1 polymer ?
#
loop_
_entity_poly.entity_id
_entity_poly.type
_entity_poly.pdbx_seq_one_letter_code
_entity_poly.pdbx_strand_id
1 'polypeptide(L)'
;MNSFRGASLTAVIVTTAVLSLSTSHAVAQEVGLAPMEAKEVARGYRAEALKLKSVVNEKNETLGKIGDFIFGKDGNIYVVLAVDDYAGPGSHLVAIPFRSLKLDDPSGYVVLPGATTAALNKLPVFVYNR
;
A
#
# COMPACT_ATOMS: atom_id res chain seq x y z
N MET A 1 64.97 53.61 -42.20
CA MET A 1 63.53 53.85 -42.01
C MET A 1 62.74 52.55 -42.11
N ASN A 2 62.52 51.98 -41.03
CA ASN A 2 61.85 50.71 -41.02
C ASN A 2 60.43 50.93 -40.57
N SER A 3 59.55 50.80 -41.48
CA SER A 3 58.13 50.72 -41.14
C SER A 3 57.84 49.36 -40.63
N PHE A 4 57.62 49.28 -39.40
CA PHE A 4 57.09 48.05 -38.85
C PHE A 4 55.64 47.95 -39.20
N ARG A 5 55.38 47.01 -40.01
CA ARG A 5 54.03 46.57 -40.22
C ARG A 5 53.70 45.59 -39.14
N GLY A 6 52.97 46.06 -38.23
CA GLY A 6 52.40 45.12 -37.23
C GLY A 6 51.53 44.10 -37.93
N ALA A 7 51.96 42.87 -37.88
CA ALA A 7 51.10 41.79 -38.31
C ALA A 7 49.93 41.77 -37.34
N SER A 8 48.78 42.19 -37.78
CA SER A 8 47.58 42.03 -37.05
C SER A 8 47.24 40.52 -37.07
N LEU A 9 47.61 39.86 -36.02
CA LEU A 9 47.10 38.53 -35.75
C LEU A 9 45.60 38.62 -35.43
N THR A 10 44.84 38.45 -36.46
CA THR A 10 43.43 38.21 -36.26
C THR A 10 43.33 36.82 -35.67
N ALA A 11 43.26 36.76 -34.36
CA ALA A 11 42.88 35.55 -33.69
C ALA A 11 41.41 35.29 -34.00
N VAL A 12 41.19 34.38 -34.92
CA VAL A 12 39.86 33.85 -35.13
C VAL A 12 39.57 32.96 -33.95
N ILE A 13 38.87 33.51 -32.98
CA ILE A 13 38.31 32.70 -31.91
C ILE A 13 37.15 31.96 -32.53
N VAL A 14 37.40 30.75 -32.96
CA VAL A 14 36.31 29.83 -33.27
C VAL A 14 35.70 29.41 -31.96
N THR A 15 34.71 30.13 -31.54
CA THR A 15 33.85 29.68 -30.46
C THR A 15 33.03 28.54 -31.01
N THR A 16 33.55 27.37 -30.88
CA THR A 16 32.71 26.17 -31.03
C THR A 16 31.72 26.19 -29.89
N ALA A 17 30.57 26.74 -30.17
CA ALA A 17 29.43 26.53 -29.29
C ALA A 17 29.13 25.05 -29.32
N VAL A 18 29.64 24.36 -28.35
CA VAL A 18 29.17 23.00 -28.09
C VAL A 18 27.74 23.14 -27.60
N LEU A 19 26.81 23.05 -28.53
CA LEU A 19 25.45 22.77 -28.18
C LEU A 19 25.48 21.39 -27.51
N SER A 20 25.64 21.38 -26.22
CA SER A 20 25.27 20.25 -25.45
C SER A 20 23.78 20.10 -25.60
N LEU A 21 23.37 19.33 -26.56
CA LEU A 21 22.05 18.75 -26.57
C LEU A 21 21.97 17.91 -25.30
N SER A 22 21.60 18.56 -24.24
CA SER A 22 21.05 17.80 -23.11
C SER A 22 19.77 17.19 -23.63
N THR A 23 19.90 16.04 -24.20
CA THR A 23 18.77 15.15 -24.36
C THR A 23 18.32 14.85 -22.94
N SER A 24 17.44 15.70 -22.44
CA SER A 24 16.62 15.30 -21.32
C SER A 24 15.80 14.15 -21.87
N HIS A 25 16.34 12.96 -21.70
CA HIS A 25 15.50 11.82 -21.75
C HIS A 25 14.48 12.06 -20.64
N ALA A 26 13.28 12.45 -21.01
CA ALA A 26 12.14 12.16 -20.19
C ALA A 26 12.14 10.65 -20.09
N VAL A 27 13.01 10.12 -19.25
CA VAL A 27 12.90 8.75 -18.76
C VAL A 27 11.50 8.75 -18.20
N ALA A 28 10.57 8.11 -18.90
CA ALA A 28 9.32 7.72 -18.31
C ALA A 28 9.74 7.24 -16.93
N GLN A 29 9.32 7.97 -15.90
CA GLN A 29 9.74 7.65 -14.56
C GLN A 29 9.37 6.20 -14.38
N GLU A 30 10.35 5.32 -14.56
CA GLU A 30 10.24 4.01 -13.99
C GLU A 30 9.90 4.27 -12.54
N VAL A 31 8.65 3.99 -12.19
CA VAL A 31 8.24 4.00 -10.81
C VAL A 31 9.33 3.26 -10.08
N GLY A 32 10.12 3.96 -9.28
CA GLY A 32 11.21 3.39 -8.54
C GLY A 32 10.66 2.32 -7.63
N LEU A 33 10.48 1.11 -8.20
CA LEU A 33 10.15 -0.04 -7.41
C LEU A 33 11.37 -0.29 -6.53
N ALA A 34 11.24 0.11 -5.27
CA ALA A 34 12.24 -0.26 -4.29
C ALA A 34 12.39 -1.78 -4.32
N PRO A 35 13.58 -2.32 -4.52
CA PRO A 35 13.78 -3.74 -4.50
C PRO A 35 13.34 -4.28 -3.14
N MET A 36 12.35 -5.15 -3.16
CA MET A 36 11.88 -5.82 -1.95
C MET A 36 12.53 -7.18 -1.85
N GLU A 37 12.96 -7.54 -0.65
CA GLU A 37 13.45 -8.88 -0.38
C GLU A 37 12.29 -9.88 -0.45
N ALA A 38 12.29 -10.71 -1.48
CA ALA A 38 11.21 -11.67 -1.71
C ALA A 38 10.98 -12.61 -0.52
N LYS A 39 12.06 -12.95 0.20
CA LYS A 39 11.97 -13.78 1.41
C LYS A 39 11.21 -13.10 2.54
N GLU A 40 11.37 -11.80 2.70
CA GLU A 40 10.62 -11.04 3.71
C GLU A 40 9.15 -10.93 3.33
N VAL A 41 8.86 -10.70 2.07
CA VAL A 41 7.47 -10.68 1.59
C VAL A 41 6.82 -12.05 1.81
N ALA A 42 7.53 -13.13 1.57
CA ALA A 42 7.03 -14.50 1.74
C ALA A 42 6.71 -14.86 3.20
N ARG A 43 7.20 -14.13 4.18
CA ARG A 43 6.83 -14.30 5.58
C ARG A 43 5.47 -13.70 5.92
N GLY A 44 4.93 -12.91 5.03
CA GLY A 44 3.61 -12.32 5.21
C GLY A 44 2.49 -13.34 5.06
N TYR A 45 1.27 -12.87 5.23
CA TYR A 45 0.09 -13.70 5.14
C TYR A 45 -0.53 -13.61 3.76
N ARG A 46 -0.89 -14.73 3.21
CA ARG A 46 -1.68 -14.77 1.98
C ARG A 46 -3.13 -14.44 2.31
N ALA A 47 -3.74 -13.57 1.53
CA ALA A 47 -5.14 -13.20 1.72
C ALA A 47 -6.05 -14.45 1.72
N GLU A 48 -5.79 -15.39 0.83
CA GLU A 48 -6.55 -16.65 0.76
C GLU A 48 -6.46 -17.47 2.05
N ALA A 49 -5.31 -17.43 2.72
CA ALA A 49 -5.13 -18.15 3.98
C ALA A 49 -5.88 -17.48 5.15
N LEU A 50 -6.13 -16.18 5.06
CA LEU A 50 -6.86 -15.44 6.08
C LEU A 50 -8.37 -15.49 5.91
N LYS A 51 -8.85 -15.68 4.68
CA LYS A 51 -10.28 -15.81 4.42
C LYS A 51 -10.88 -16.96 5.22
N LEU A 52 -12.07 -16.74 5.74
CA LEU A 52 -12.83 -17.68 6.56
C LEU A 52 -12.20 -18.00 7.92
N LYS A 53 -11.07 -17.38 8.27
CA LYS A 53 -10.55 -17.51 9.63
C LYS A 53 -11.48 -16.83 10.63
N SER A 54 -11.62 -17.49 11.77
CA SER A 54 -12.36 -16.93 12.91
C SER A 54 -11.60 -15.78 13.52
N VAL A 55 -12.31 -14.71 13.80
CA VAL A 55 -11.81 -13.54 14.52
C VAL A 55 -12.39 -13.59 15.94
N VAL A 56 -11.49 -13.50 16.91
CA VAL A 56 -11.83 -13.50 18.33
C VAL A 56 -11.33 -12.22 19.00
N ASN A 57 -11.86 -11.91 20.16
CA ASN A 57 -11.30 -10.85 21.00
C ASN A 57 -10.28 -11.43 22.00
N GLU A 58 -9.73 -10.58 22.84
CA GLU A 58 -8.74 -10.96 23.86
C GLU A 58 -9.28 -11.92 24.92
N LYS A 59 -10.60 -12.03 25.03
CA LYS A 59 -11.28 -12.98 25.93
C LYS A 59 -11.64 -14.30 25.26
N ASN A 60 -11.15 -14.50 24.05
CA ASN A 60 -11.43 -15.68 23.21
C ASN A 60 -12.91 -15.81 22.79
N GLU A 61 -13.67 -14.74 22.84
CA GLU A 61 -15.03 -14.71 22.32
C GLU A 61 -14.99 -14.59 20.80
N THR A 62 -15.73 -15.45 20.12
CA THR A 62 -15.82 -15.41 18.65
C THR A 62 -16.63 -14.20 18.20
N LEU A 63 -16.02 -13.37 17.37
CA LEU A 63 -16.63 -12.15 16.84
C LEU A 63 -17.23 -12.38 15.45
N GLY A 64 -16.61 -13.22 14.66
CA GLY A 64 -17.03 -13.50 13.30
C GLY A 64 -15.94 -14.14 12.48
N LYS A 65 -16.08 -14.04 11.16
CA LYS A 65 -15.12 -14.60 10.20
C LYS A 65 -14.72 -13.54 9.19
N ILE A 66 -13.46 -13.62 8.73
CA ILE A 66 -12.98 -12.79 7.63
C ILE A 66 -13.65 -13.25 6.35
N GLY A 67 -14.44 -12.35 5.73
CA GLY A 67 -15.11 -12.62 4.49
C GLY A 67 -14.38 -12.10 3.25
N ASP A 68 -13.75 -10.95 3.36
CA ASP A 68 -13.10 -10.31 2.21
C ASP A 68 -12.06 -9.27 2.66
N PHE A 69 -11.29 -8.81 1.70
CA PHE A 69 -10.35 -7.70 1.85
C PHE A 69 -10.70 -6.60 0.86
N ILE A 70 -10.65 -5.36 1.31
CA ILE A 70 -10.85 -4.18 0.48
C ILE A 70 -9.56 -3.37 0.45
N PHE A 71 -9.04 -3.16 -0.74
CA PHE A 71 -7.92 -2.26 -0.96
C PHE A 71 -8.48 -0.86 -1.20
N GLY A 72 -8.37 -0.02 -0.19
CA GLY A 72 -8.89 1.33 -0.24
C GLY A 72 -8.18 2.17 -1.29
N LYS A 73 -8.88 3.11 -1.89
CA LYS A 73 -8.29 4.09 -2.81
C LYS A 73 -7.26 4.99 -2.11
N ASP A 74 -7.33 5.05 -0.80
CA ASP A 74 -6.38 5.76 0.07
C ASP A 74 -5.10 4.95 0.35
N GLY A 75 -4.98 3.73 -0.19
CA GLY A 75 -3.86 2.82 0.03
C GLY A 75 -3.98 1.97 1.28
N ASN A 76 -5.01 2.16 2.10
CA ASN A 76 -5.24 1.33 3.27
C ASN A 76 -5.94 0.02 2.91
N ILE A 77 -5.74 -0.99 3.73
CA ILE A 77 -6.39 -2.29 3.59
C ILE A 77 -7.45 -2.41 4.68
N TYR A 78 -8.64 -2.81 4.27
CA TYR A 78 -9.76 -3.08 5.17
C TYR A 78 -10.15 -4.54 5.09
N VAL A 79 -10.67 -5.06 6.18
CA VAL A 79 -11.20 -6.40 6.26
C VAL A 79 -12.72 -6.31 6.39
N VAL A 80 -13.41 -7.09 5.59
CA VAL A 80 -14.85 -7.28 5.74
C VAL A 80 -15.07 -8.47 6.65
N LEU A 81 -15.63 -8.18 7.81
CA LEU A 81 -15.92 -9.18 8.84
C LEU A 81 -17.40 -9.53 8.81
N ALA A 82 -17.70 -10.82 8.68
CA ALA A 82 -19.04 -11.33 8.87
C ALA A 82 -19.23 -11.59 10.36
N VAL A 83 -20.07 -10.78 11.00
CA VAL A 83 -20.28 -10.83 12.46
C VAL A 83 -21.16 -12.02 12.81
N ASP A 84 -20.70 -12.84 13.77
CA ASP A 84 -21.46 -13.94 14.31
C ASP A 84 -22.62 -13.45 15.20
N ASP A 85 -23.62 -14.33 15.41
CA ASP A 85 -24.76 -14.09 16.29
C ASP A 85 -25.58 -12.83 15.94
N TYR A 86 -25.54 -12.44 14.66
CA TYR A 86 -26.38 -11.36 14.18
C TYR A 86 -27.85 -11.84 14.08
N ALA A 87 -28.71 -11.20 14.84
CA ALA A 87 -30.14 -11.56 14.94
C ALA A 87 -31.02 -10.99 13.82
N GLY A 88 -30.45 -10.22 12.90
CA GLY A 88 -31.17 -9.59 11.81
C GLY A 88 -31.24 -10.43 10.53
N PRO A 89 -32.00 -9.98 9.51
CA PRO A 89 -32.04 -10.64 8.21
C PRO A 89 -30.73 -10.47 7.45
N GLY A 90 -30.20 -11.56 6.91
CA GLY A 90 -28.98 -11.59 6.15
C GLY A 90 -27.71 -11.59 7.01
N SER A 91 -26.56 -11.47 6.38
CA SER A 91 -25.27 -11.37 7.05
C SER A 91 -24.97 -9.93 7.47
N HIS A 92 -24.55 -9.75 8.70
CA HIS A 92 -24.08 -8.44 9.16
C HIS A 92 -22.58 -8.32 8.83
N LEU A 93 -22.28 -7.57 7.78
CA LEU A 93 -20.92 -7.30 7.37
C LEU A 93 -20.47 -5.94 7.90
N VAL A 94 -19.27 -5.89 8.44
CA VAL A 94 -18.64 -4.65 8.88
C VAL A 94 -17.25 -4.52 8.29
N ALA A 95 -16.81 -3.31 8.01
CA ALA A 95 -15.45 -3.06 7.54
C ALA A 95 -14.60 -2.55 8.71
N ILE A 96 -13.45 -3.16 8.90
CA ILE A 96 -12.48 -2.77 9.92
C ILE A 96 -11.10 -2.61 9.29
N PRO A 97 -10.25 -1.70 9.81
CA PRO A 97 -8.89 -1.58 9.31
C PRO A 97 -8.11 -2.87 9.53
N PHE A 98 -7.42 -3.34 8.52
CA PHE A 98 -6.57 -4.52 8.61
C PHE A 98 -5.55 -4.43 9.75
N ARG A 99 -4.96 -3.25 9.93
CA ARG A 99 -3.99 -2.99 11.01
C ARG A 99 -4.55 -3.16 12.43
N SER A 100 -5.87 -3.18 12.58
CA SER A 100 -6.50 -3.42 13.89
C SER A 100 -6.47 -4.89 14.29
N LEU A 101 -6.19 -5.77 13.35
CA LEU A 101 -6.11 -7.20 13.59
C LEU A 101 -4.71 -7.61 14.05
N LYS A 102 -4.68 -8.51 15.00
CA LYS A 102 -3.46 -9.18 15.44
C LYS A 102 -3.43 -10.58 14.84
N LEU A 103 -2.44 -10.84 13.99
CA LEU A 103 -2.37 -12.08 13.21
C LEU A 103 -1.47 -13.14 13.83
N ASP A 104 -0.54 -12.75 14.67
CA ASP A 104 0.51 -13.61 15.23
C ASP A 104 0.15 -14.18 16.60
N ASP A 105 -1.13 -14.31 16.90
CA ASP A 105 -1.52 -14.84 18.20
C ASP A 105 -1.17 -16.33 18.29
N PRO A 106 -0.59 -16.79 19.44
CA PRO A 106 -0.24 -18.20 19.64
C PRO A 106 -1.42 -19.17 19.54
N SER A 107 -2.66 -18.69 19.74
CA SER A 107 -3.86 -19.50 19.58
C SER A 107 -4.13 -19.92 18.13
N GLY A 108 -3.50 -19.26 17.16
CA GLY A 108 -3.77 -19.45 15.74
C GLY A 108 -5.02 -18.71 15.23
N TYR A 109 -5.75 -18.05 16.11
CA TYR A 109 -6.87 -17.20 15.75
C TYR A 109 -6.39 -15.79 15.34
N VAL A 110 -7.20 -15.12 14.55
CA VAL A 110 -7.04 -13.69 14.31
C VAL A 110 -7.71 -12.96 15.47
N VAL A 111 -6.97 -12.07 16.13
CA VAL A 111 -7.48 -11.34 17.30
C VAL A 111 -7.79 -9.89 16.94
N LEU A 112 -8.96 -9.44 17.31
CA LEU A 112 -9.36 -8.04 17.26
C LEU A 112 -9.49 -7.52 18.70
N PRO A 113 -8.42 -6.93 19.25
CA PRO A 113 -8.41 -6.52 20.65
C PRO A 113 -9.45 -5.44 20.93
N GLY A 114 -10.08 -5.53 22.08
CA GLY A 114 -11.06 -4.54 22.55
C GLY A 114 -12.42 -4.59 21.88
N ALA A 115 -12.64 -5.51 20.96
CA ALA A 115 -13.93 -5.65 20.28
C ALA A 115 -14.88 -6.57 21.03
N THR A 116 -16.16 -6.28 20.90
CA THR A 116 -17.25 -7.13 21.34
C THR A 116 -18.25 -7.29 20.20
N THR A 117 -19.02 -8.38 20.21
CA THR A 117 -20.09 -8.57 19.23
C THR A 117 -21.07 -7.41 19.25
N ALA A 118 -21.43 -6.93 20.45
CA ALA A 118 -22.31 -5.79 20.60
C ALA A 118 -21.75 -4.50 19.95
N ALA A 119 -20.45 -4.25 20.13
CA ALA A 119 -19.80 -3.09 19.52
C ALA A 119 -19.75 -3.22 17.99
N LEU A 120 -19.46 -4.39 17.46
CA LEU A 120 -19.45 -4.65 16.03
C LEU A 120 -20.84 -4.48 15.40
N ASN A 121 -21.89 -4.91 16.09
CA ASN A 121 -23.26 -4.76 15.62
C ASN A 121 -23.73 -3.30 15.57
N LYS A 122 -23.04 -2.40 16.26
CA LYS A 122 -23.31 -0.95 16.20
C LYS A 122 -22.60 -0.26 15.04
N LEU A 123 -21.65 -0.91 14.40
CA LEU A 123 -20.96 -0.35 13.25
C LEU A 123 -21.89 -0.33 12.03
N PRO A 124 -21.67 0.63 11.12
CA PRO A 124 -22.44 0.65 9.88
C PRO A 124 -22.28 -0.66 9.10
N VAL A 125 -23.37 -1.13 8.53
CA VAL A 125 -23.35 -2.31 7.67
C VAL A 125 -22.52 -1.99 6.43
N PHE A 126 -21.56 -2.86 6.13
CA PHE A 126 -20.78 -2.75 4.92
C PHE A 126 -21.58 -3.30 3.73
N VAL A 127 -21.63 -2.50 2.68
CA VAL A 127 -22.26 -2.87 1.40
C VAL A 127 -21.25 -2.64 0.29
N TYR A 128 -21.09 -3.63 -0.57
CA TYR A 128 -20.21 -3.49 -1.72
C TYR A 128 -20.75 -2.44 -2.72
N ASN A 129 -19.89 -1.57 -3.17
CA ASN A 129 -20.21 -0.73 -4.31
C ASN A 129 -20.22 -1.60 -5.59
N ARG A 130 -21.28 -1.43 -6.33
CA ARG A 130 -21.41 -2.05 -7.66
C ARG A 130 -20.81 -1.16 -8.74
#